data_a85d3f2ddbf2fe52b44faae933068d2f
#
_entry.id   a85d3f2ddbf2fe52b44faae933068d2f
#
_cell.length_a   1.000
_cell.length_b   1.000
_cell.length_c   1.000
_cell.angle_alpha   90.00
_cell.angle_beta   90.00
_cell.angle_gamma   90.00
#
_symmetry.space_group_name_H-M   'P 1'
#
loop_
_entity.id
_entity.type
_entity.pdbx_description
1 polymer ?
#
loop_
_entity_poly.entity_id
_entity_poly.type
_entity_poly.pdbx_seq_one_letter_code
_entity_poly.pdbx_strand_id
1 'polypeptide(L)'
;MVFIYFFNLFCYNVNMNYELEILNLKKRIEELEAIVLQKQTTPPQKQEAANRDKTKYMFEGKVYPKNRLVLAIVKRYAENNNPTFEELSEVFDKSLQGSLGVVELYDDAAKVSDAQKRYFMKDEDVLTLQNQKVVVCTQWGIFNIVKFVKRAQALQFDIETI
;
A
#
# COMPACT_ATOMS: atom_id res chain seq x y z
N MET A 1 -19.43 -16.33 -62.89
CA MET A 1 -18.28 -17.16 -62.46
C MET A 1 -17.22 -16.40 -61.66
N VAL A 2 -17.10 -15.08 -61.75
CA VAL A 2 -16.08 -14.26 -61.07
C VAL A 2 -16.37 -14.06 -59.56
N PHE A 3 -17.63 -14.02 -59.13
CA PHE A 3 -18.06 -13.78 -57.75
C PHE A 3 -17.70 -14.93 -56.80
N ILE A 4 -17.69 -16.18 -57.25
CA ILE A 4 -17.38 -17.35 -56.44
C ILE A 4 -15.88 -17.42 -56.10
N TYR A 5 -15.02 -16.97 -57.03
CA TYR A 5 -13.58 -16.91 -56.81
C TYR A 5 -13.18 -15.85 -55.75
N PHE A 6 -13.85 -14.70 -55.76
CA PHE A 6 -13.58 -13.65 -54.76
C PHE A 6 -14.03 -14.06 -53.36
N PHE A 7 -15.16 -14.75 -53.24
CA PHE A 7 -15.66 -15.23 -51.92
C PHE A 7 -14.78 -16.33 -51.34
N ASN A 8 -14.28 -17.23 -52.13
CA ASN A 8 -13.34 -18.26 -51.69
C ASN A 8 -11.98 -17.67 -51.29
N LEU A 9 -11.47 -16.68 -52.01
CA LEU A 9 -10.20 -16.01 -51.68
C LEU A 9 -10.33 -15.20 -50.36
N PHE A 10 -11.48 -14.57 -50.15
CA PHE A 10 -11.76 -13.83 -48.91
C PHE A 10 -11.90 -14.75 -47.71
N CYS A 11 -12.63 -15.87 -47.81
CA CYS A 11 -12.73 -16.87 -46.76
C CYS A 11 -11.38 -17.54 -46.44
N TYR A 12 -10.54 -17.76 -47.45
CA TYR A 12 -9.22 -18.34 -47.26
C TYR A 12 -8.26 -17.37 -46.54
N ASN A 13 -8.28 -16.09 -46.87
CA ASN A 13 -7.48 -15.08 -46.17
C ASN A 13 -7.92 -14.84 -44.73
N VAL A 14 -9.22 -14.85 -44.46
CA VAL A 14 -9.76 -14.72 -43.09
C VAL A 14 -9.36 -15.93 -42.24
N ASN A 15 -9.43 -17.13 -42.81
CA ASN A 15 -9.07 -18.36 -42.08
C ASN A 15 -7.57 -18.44 -41.78
N MET A 16 -6.70 -18.01 -42.72
CA MET A 16 -5.26 -17.92 -42.48
C MET A 16 -4.90 -16.92 -41.38
N ASN A 17 -5.63 -15.83 -41.27
CA ASN A 17 -5.38 -14.83 -40.22
C ASN A 17 -5.72 -15.36 -38.81
N TYR A 18 -6.82 -16.10 -38.69
CA TYR A 18 -7.18 -16.76 -37.40
C TYR A 18 -6.20 -17.87 -37.04
N GLU A 19 -5.70 -18.65 -37.96
CA GLU A 19 -4.70 -19.68 -37.68
C GLU A 19 -3.39 -19.09 -37.15
N LEU A 20 -2.95 -17.95 -37.70
CA LEU A 20 -1.78 -17.23 -37.25
C LEU A 20 -1.98 -16.62 -35.86
N GLU A 21 -3.16 -16.09 -35.56
CA GLU A 21 -3.51 -15.61 -34.21
C GLU A 21 -3.54 -16.75 -33.19
N ILE A 22 -4.15 -17.87 -33.53
CA ILE A 22 -4.19 -19.06 -32.67
C ILE A 22 -2.77 -19.58 -32.40
N LEU A 23 -1.90 -19.61 -33.38
CA LEU A 23 -0.51 -20.02 -33.21
C LEU A 23 0.24 -19.07 -32.27
N ASN A 24 0.04 -17.77 -32.41
CA ASN A 24 0.65 -16.76 -31.56
C ASN A 24 0.16 -16.86 -30.11
N LEU A 25 -1.15 -17.07 -29.92
CA LEU A 25 -1.73 -17.27 -28.60
C LEU A 25 -1.20 -18.54 -27.94
N LYS A 26 -1.09 -19.66 -28.67
CA LYS A 26 -0.50 -20.89 -28.14
C LYS A 26 0.94 -20.68 -27.66
N LYS A 27 1.77 -20.01 -28.45
CA LYS A 27 3.14 -19.69 -28.08
C LYS A 27 3.21 -18.84 -26.79
N ARG A 28 2.33 -17.85 -26.64
CA ARG A 28 2.27 -17.02 -25.43
C ARG A 28 1.81 -17.81 -24.20
N ILE A 29 0.90 -18.78 -24.39
CA ILE A 29 0.47 -19.67 -23.32
C ILE A 29 1.64 -20.57 -22.87
N GLU A 30 2.38 -21.18 -23.78
CA GLU A 30 3.56 -21.99 -23.48
C GLU A 30 4.64 -21.19 -22.74
N GLU A 31 4.90 -19.94 -23.15
CA GLU A 31 5.83 -19.04 -22.45
C GLU A 31 5.38 -18.73 -21.03
N LEU A 32 4.08 -18.47 -20.82
CA LEU A 32 3.51 -18.20 -19.49
C LEU A 32 3.52 -19.44 -18.60
N GLU A 33 3.21 -20.62 -19.14
CA GLU A 33 3.27 -21.88 -18.43
C GLU A 33 4.71 -22.20 -18.00
N ALA A 34 5.71 -21.96 -18.85
CA ALA A 34 7.12 -22.11 -18.50
C ALA A 34 7.53 -21.19 -17.34
N ILE A 35 7.07 -19.93 -17.33
CA ILE A 35 7.32 -19.00 -16.24
C ILE A 35 6.65 -19.45 -14.93
N VAL A 36 5.42 -19.97 -15.01
CA VAL A 36 4.69 -20.49 -13.84
C VAL A 36 5.37 -21.72 -13.28
N LEU A 37 5.79 -22.67 -14.13
CA LEU A 37 6.52 -23.86 -13.72
C LEU A 37 7.88 -23.54 -13.09
N GLN A 38 8.61 -22.57 -13.63
CA GLN A 38 9.87 -22.10 -13.01
C GLN A 38 9.64 -21.50 -11.61
N LYS A 39 8.52 -20.81 -11.39
CA LYS A 39 8.16 -20.27 -10.07
C LYS A 39 7.73 -21.35 -9.09
N GLN A 40 7.21 -22.47 -9.55
CA GLN A 40 6.78 -23.59 -8.69
C GLN A 40 7.94 -24.56 -8.33
N THR A 41 8.97 -24.65 -9.17
CA THR A 41 10.13 -25.52 -8.94
C THR A 41 11.24 -24.86 -8.14
N THR A 42 11.20 -23.56 -7.91
CA THR A 42 12.00 -22.94 -6.86
C THR A 42 11.37 -23.31 -5.52
N PRO A 43 12.06 -24.14 -4.66
CA PRO A 43 11.61 -24.32 -3.29
C PRO A 43 11.39 -22.91 -2.73
N PRO A 44 10.41 -22.69 -1.82
CA PRO A 44 10.25 -21.41 -1.19
C PRO A 44 11.61 -21.13 -0.56
N GLN A 45 12.43 -20.37 -1.26
CA GLN A 45 13.58 -19.77 -0.61
C GLN A 45 12.93 -19.09 0.57
N LYS A 46 13.20 -19.59 1.80
CA LYS A 46 13.15 -18.77 2.99
C LYS A 46 13.79 -17.49 2.52
N GLN A 47 12.95 -16.53 2.13
CA GLN A 47 13.42 -15.20 1.85
C GLN A 47 14.19 -14.89 3.10
N GLU A 48 15.49 -14.90 2.97
CA GLU A 48 16.42 -14.48 3.99
C GLU A 48 15.80 -13.23 4.54
N ALA A 49 15.62 -13.18 5.83
CA ALA A 49 14.81 -12.22 6.55
C ALA A 49 15.04 -10.86 5.91
N ALA A 50 14.19 -10.60 4.90
CA ALA A 50 14.45 -9.66 3.83
C ALA A 50 14.76 -8.37 4.54
N ASN A 51 15.91 -7.86 4.30
CA ASN A 51 16.54 -6.68 4.85
C ASN A 51 15.47 -5.74 5.41
N ARG A 52 15.08 -5.99 6.67
CA ARG A 52 14.00 -5.24 7.32
C ARG A 52 14.47 -3.83 7.26
N ASP A 53 13.78 -3.01 6.51
CA ASP A 53 14.08 -1.61 6.38
C ASP A 53 14.29 -1.02 7.79
N LYS A 54 15.54 -0.75 8.10
CA LYS A 54 16.00 -0.25 9.40
C LYS A 54 16.04 1.27 9.42
N THR A 55 15.53 1.93 8.39
CA THR A 55 15.47 3.39 8.30
C THR A 55 14.84 3.96 9.55
N LYS A 56 15.52 4.90 10.15
CA LYS A 56 15.06 5.66 11.30
C LYS A 56 14.91 7.12 10.90
N TYR A 57 14.18 7.83 11.71
CA TYR A 57 13.85 9.23 11.50
C TYR A 57 14.10 10.01 12.77
N MET A 58 14.71 11.17 12.64
CA MET A 58 14.84 12.12 13.74
C MET A 58 13.71 13.13 13.67
N PHE A 59 13.03 13.31 14.79
CA PHE A 59 11.99 14.30 14.99
C PHE A 59 12.06 14.85 16.41
N GLU A 60 12.11 16.17 16.58
CA GLU A 60 12.24 16.85 17.87
C GLU A 60 13.40 16.30 18.72
N GLY A 61 14.55 16.03 18.09
CA GLY A 61 15.75 15.53 18.77
C GLY A 61 15.68 14.07 19.24
N LYS A 62 14.64 13.32 18.86
CA LYS A 62 14.46 11.89 19.17
C LYS A 62 14.47 11.05 17.91
N VAL A 63 15.01 9.84 18.00
CA VAL A 63 15.10 8.88 16.89
C VAL A 63 13.97 7.87 16.97
N TYR A 64 13.20 7.77 15.90
CA TYR A 64 12.01 6.92 15.82
C TYR A 64 12.11 5.89 14.68
N PRO A 65 11.61 4.66 14.88
CA PRO A 65 11.23 3.80 13.77
C PRO A 65 9.96 4.34 13.09
N LYS A 66 9.69 3.92 11.84
CA LYS A 66 8.61 4.42 10.99
C LYS A 66 7.26 4.60 11.70
N ASN A 67 6.78 3.53 12.32
CA ASN A 67 5.46 3.54 12.97
C ASN A 67 5.40 4.50 14.18
N ARG A 68 6.45 4.57 14.97
CA ARG A 68 6.53 5.50 16.13
C ARG A 68 6.70 6.95 15.68
N LEU A 69 7.37 7.21 14.55
CA LEU A 69 7.43 8.53 13.95
C LEU A 69 6.02 9.03 13.61
N VAL A 70 5.22 8.18 12.93
CA VAL A 70 3.85 8.55 12.57
C VAL A 70 3.04 8.89 13.81
N LEU A 71 3.10 8.05 14.85
CA LEU A 71 2.40 8.31 16.10
C LEU A 71 2.85 9.65 16.73
N ALA A 72 4.16 9.91 16.77
CA ALA A 72 4.70 11.14 17.37
C ALA A 72 4.22 12.40 16.63
N ILE A 73 4.22 12.35 15.29
CA ILE A 73 3.78 13.50 14.47
C ILE A 73 2.27 13.72 14.60
N VAL A 74 1.45 12.66 14.53
CA VAL A 74 0.00 12.77 14.68
C VAL A 74 -0.36 13.32 16.06
N LYS A 75 0.31 12.84 17.14
CA LYS A 75 0.13 13.39 18.49
C LYS A 75 0.49 14.87 18.55
N ARG A 76 1.65 15.24 18.03
CA ARG A 76 2.10 16.65 18.03
C ARG A 76 1.15 17.54 17.23
N TYR A 77 0.65 17.07 16.10
CA TYR A 77 -0.35 17.81 15.32
C TYR A 77 -1.64 18.01 16.11
N ALA A 78 -2.13 16.96 16.77
CA ALA A 78 -3.33 17.01 17.58
C ALA A 78 -3.18 17.97 18.78
N GLU A 79 -2.03 17.94 19.47
CA GLU A 79 -1.69 18.84 20.58
C GLU A 79 -1.67 20.32 20.13
N ASN A 80 -1.11 20.61 18.96
CA ASN A 80 -0.96 21.97 18.47
C ASN A 80 -2.26 22.58 17.93
N ASN A 81 -3.14 21.74 17.33
CA ASN A 81 -4.29 22.24 16.57
C ASN A 81 -5.65 21.87 17.20
N ASN A 82 -5.68 20.95 18.16
CA ASN A 82 -6.91 20.43 18.78
C ASN A 82 -8.02 20.08 17.78
N PRO A 83 -7.73 19.30 16.73
CA PRO A 83 -8.67 19.00 15.64
C PRO A 83 -9.79 18.07 16.09
N THR A 84 -10.90 18.06 15.34
CA THR A 84 -11.85 16.94 15.37
C THR A 84 -11.23 15.69 14.71
N PHE A 85 -11.90 14.53 14.84
CA PHE A 85 -11.46 13.32 14.14
C PHE A 85 -11.52 13.50 12.61
N GLU A 86 -12.57 14.13 12.11
CA GLU A 86 -12.76 14.41 10.69
C GLU A 86 -11.63 15.28 10.14
N GLU A 87 -11.33 16.38 10.79
CA GLU A 87 -10.23 17.28 10.40
C GLU A 87 -8.88 16.56 10.44
N LEU A 88 -8.63 15.75 11.48
CA LEU A 88 -7.39 14.97 11.57
C LEU A 88 -7.29 13.93 10.45
N SER A 89 -8.40 13.29 10.08
CA SER A 89 -8.50 12.32 9.00
C SER A 89 -8.31 12.95 7.61
N GLU A 90 -8.73 14.20 7.42
CA GLU A 90 -8.48 14.96 6.19
C GLU A 90 -7.02 15.37 6.07
N VAL A 91 -6.43 15.83 7.17
CA VAL A 91 -5.01 16.24 7.20
C VAL A 91 -4.09 15.05 6.95
N PHE A 92 -4.37 13.92 7.60
CA PHE A 92 -3.65 12.66 7.42
C PHE A 92 -4.50 11.67 6.63
N ASP A 93 -4.78 12.02 5.40
CA ASP A 93 -5.67 11.28 4.49
C ASP A 93 -5.28 9.79 4.36
N LYS A 94 -6.29 8.96 4.19
CA LYS A 94 -6.15 7.50 4.04
C LYS A 94 -5.16 7.10 2.94
N SER A 95 -5.02 7.88 1.87
CA SER A 95 -4.11 7.57 0.76
C SER A 95 -2.63 7.55 1.17
N LEU A 96 -2.28 8.22 2.27
CA LEU A 96 -0.92 8.22 2.82
C LEU A 96 -0.49 6.84 3.31
N GLN A 97 -1.41 6.09 3.91
CA GLN A 97 -1.18 4.73 4.39
C GLN A 97 -1.64 3.69 3.35
N GLY A 98 -2.78 3.89 2.72
CA GLY A 98 -3.38 3.07 1.69
C GLY A 98 -4.63 2.32 2.18
N SER A 99 -4.51 1.15 2.78
CA SER A 99 -5.67 0.30 3.08
C SER A 99 -6.38 0.66 4.39
N LEU A 100 -5.64 0.96 5.46
CA LEU A 100 -6.20 1.14 6.82
C LEU A 100 -6.49 2.60 7.19
N GLY A 101 -5.91 3.54 6.47
CA GLY A 101 -5.86 4.93 6.92
C GLY A 101 -4.73 5.17 7.94
N VAL A 102 -4.49 6.44 8.25
CA VAL A 102 -3.46 6.85 9.23
C VAL A 102 -4.01 6.81 10.64
N VAL A 103 -5.26 7.26 10.80
CA VAL A 103 -5.99 7.34 12.07
C VAL A 103 -7.33 6.62 11.96
N GLU A 104 -7.85 6.14 13.09
CA GLU A 104 -9.14 5.49 13.18
C GLU A 104 -9.79 5.77 14.55
N LEU A 105 -11.11 5.75 14.65
CA LEU A 105 -11.78 5.78 15.93
C LEU A 105 -11.47 4.51 16.73
N TYR A 106 -11.21 4.65 18.01
CA TYR A 106 -10.85 3.53 18.89
C TYR A 106 -11.90 2.40 18.85
N ASP A 107 -13.18 2.77 18.91
CA ASP A 107 -14.29 1.81 18.95
C ASP A 107 -14.42 1.04 17.62
N ASP A 108 -14.11 1.66 16.49
CA ASP A 108 -14.14 0.99 15.18
C ASP A 108 -12.90 0.12 14.98
N ALA A 109 -11.73 0.61 15.38
CA ALA A 109 -10.51 -0.18 15.39
C ALA A 109 -10.63 -1.43 16.28
N ALA A 110 -11.28 -1.32 17.45
CA ALA A 110 -11.46 -2.43 18.38
C ALA A 110 -12.33 -3.58 17.84
N LYS A 111 -13.19 -3.32 16.84
CA LYS A 111 -14.01 -4.35 16.18
C LYS A 111 -13.18 -5.28 15.26
N VAL A 112 -11.97 -4.88 14.91
CA VAL A 112 -11.09 -5.66 14.03
C VAL A 112 -10.38 -6.75 14.84
N SER A 113 -10.40 -7.99 14.38
CA SER A 113 -9.86 -9.16 15.10
C SER A 113 -8.37 -9.05 15.48
N ASP A 114 -7.58 -8.30 14.75
CA ASP A 114 -6.15 -8.08 14.96
C ASP A 114 -5.80 -6.60 15.23
N ALA A 115 -6.73 -5.86 15.86
CA ALA A 115 -6.61 -4.43 16.15
C ALA A 115 -5.27 -4.05 16.79
N GLN A 116 -4.80 -4.81 17.79
CA GLN A 116 -3.53 -4.56 18.48
C GLN A 116 -2.29 -4.68 17.60
N LYS A 117 -2.39 -5.40 16.47
CA LYS A 117 -1.31 -5.48 15.48
C LYS A 117 -1.36 -4.33 14.47
N ARG A 118 -2.56 -3.81 14.23
CA ARG A 118 -2.81 -2.79 13.20
C ARG A 118 -2.79 -1.38 13.72
N TYR A 119 -3.11 -1.19 14.99
CA TYR A 119 -3.22 0.13 15.63
C TYR A 119 -2.48 0.17 16.95
N PHE A 120 -2.08 1.36 17.35
CA PHE A 120 -1.56 1.63 18.69
C PHE A 120 -2.73 1.70 19.69
N MET A 121 -3.05 0.56 20.31
CA MET A 121 -4.22 0.40 21.20
C MET A 121 -3.91 0.58 22.68
N LYS A 122 -2.65 0.83 23.06
CA LYS A 122 -2.28 1.05 24.45
C LYS A 122 -2.73 2.44 24.91
N ASP A 123 -3.20 2.58 26.14
CA ASP A 123 -3.71 3.84 26.69
C ASP A 123 -2.73 5.01 26.52
N GLU A 124 -1.43 4.76 26.67
CA GLU A 124 -0.36 5.75 26.47
C GLU A 124 -0.21 6.23 25.02
N ASP A 125 -0.66 5.43 24.06
CA ASP A 125 -0.55 5.69 22.62
C ASP A 125 -1.86 6.26 22.03
N VAL A 126 -2.99 6.07 22.72
CA VAL A 126 -4.31 6.55 22.29
C VAL A 126 -4.40 8.07 22.41
N LEU A 127 -4.93 8.72 21.39
CA LEU A 127 -5.23 10.15 21.42
C LEU A 127 -6.65 10.37 21.91
N THR A 128 -6.85 11.45 22.66
CA THR A 128 -8.20 11.93 23.00
C THR A 128 -8.42 13.26 22.30
N LEU A 129 -9.31 13.26 21.31
CA LEU A 129 -9.70 14.44 20.54
C LEU A 129 -11.11 14.85 20.99
N GLN A 130 -11.23 16.03 21.57
CA GLN A 130 -12.49 16.55 22.12
C GLN A 130 -13.21 15.54 23.02
N ASN A 131 -13.90 14.57 22.66
CA ASN A 131 -14.51 13.52 23.49
C ASN A 131 -14.39 12.14 22.81
N GLN A 132 -13.55 12.03 21.78
CA GLN A 132 -13.38 10.79 21.02
C GLN A 132 -11.99 10.23 21.24
N LYS A 133 -11.89 8.91 21.39
CA LYS A 133 -10.61 8.21 21.40
C LYS A 133 -10.24 7.82 19.98
N VAL A 134 -9.01 8.16 19.60
CA VAL A 134 -8.46 7.92 18.27
C VAL A 134 -7.16 7.15 18.37
N VAL A 135 -6.97 6.20 17.46
CA VAL A 135 -5.77 5.36 17.38
C VAL A 135 -5.04 5.59 16.06
N VAL A 136 -3.74 5.35 16.07
CA VAL A 136 -2.87 5.53 14.90
C VAL A 136 -2.46 4.16 14.37
N CYS A 137 -2.40 4.03 13.04
CA CYS A 137 -1.99 2.80 12.36
C CYS A 137 -0.51 2.47 12.61
N THR A 138 -0.21 1.18 12.85
CA THR A 138 1.17 0.66 13.02
C THR A 138 1.80 0.15 11.72
N GLN A 139 1.01 -0.05 10.66
CA GLN A 139 1.39 -0.74 9.43
C GLN A 139 2.02 0.22 8.42
N TRP A 140 3.36 0.39 8.52
CA TRP A 140 4.12 1.32 7.67
C TRP A 140 5.23 0.60 6.91
N GLY A 141 5.07 0.52 5.60
CA GLY A 141 6.10 0.03 4.67
C GLY A 141 6.96 1.17 4.11
N ILE A 142 7.95 0.82 3.29
CA ILE A 142 8.88 1.77 2.67
C ILE A 142 8.15 2.80 1.80
N PHE A 143 7.14 2.37 1.05
CA PHE A 143 6.46 3.23 0.07
C PHE A 143 5.48 4.23 0.69
N ASN A 144 4.75 3.80 1.73
CA ASN A 144 3.76 4.67 2.35
C ASN A 144 4.37 5.63 3.37
N ILE A 145 5.44 5.24 4.09
CA ILE A 145 6.11 6.16 5.01
C ILE A 145 6.69 7.39 4.30
N VAL A 146 7.19 7.25 3.07
CA VAL A 146 7.71 8.38 2.29
C VAL A 146 6.62 9.40 1.98
N LYS A 147 5.40 8.94 1.67
CA LYS A 147 4.24 9.82 1.43
C LYS A 147 3.88 10.57 2.71
N PHE A 148 3.84 9.86 3.84
CA PHE A 148 3.55 10.44 5.14
C PHE A 148 4.58 11.50 5.54
N VAL A 149 5.88 11.21 5.41
CA VAL A 149 6.96 12.17 5.72
C VAL A 149 6.84 13.43 4.88
N LYS A 150 6.58 13.29 3.57
CA LYS A 150 6.35 14.46 2.70
C LYS A 150 5.15 15.30 3.16
N ARG A 151 4.05 14.65 3.56
CA ARG A 151 2.87 15.34 4.10
C ARG A 151 3.21 16.07 5.40
N ALA A 152 3.92 15.41 6.32
CA ALA A 152 4.32 16.01 7.58
C ALA A 152 5.26 17.22 7.38
N GLN A 153 6.22 17.12 6.46
CA GLN A 153 7.09 18.25 6.07
C GLN A 153 6.29 19.41 5.48
N ALA A 154 5.26 19.15 4.69
CA ALA A 154 4.34 20.17 4.18
C ALA A 154 3.54 20.85 5.31
N LEU A 155 3.35 20.16 6.44
CA LEU A 155 2.77 20.70 7.67
C LEU A 155 3.82 21.37 8.59
N GLN A 156 5.02 21.63 8.07
CA GLN A 156 6.11 22.35 8.77
C GLN A 156 6.78 21.49 9.90
N PHE A 157 6.61 20.17 9.90
CA PHE A 157 7.38 19.32 10.80
C PHE A 157 8.78 19.07 10.23
N ASP A 158 9.80 19.35 11.04
CA ASP A 158 11.19 19.07 10.69
C ASP A 158 11.53 17.61 10.98
N ILE A 159 11.79 16.85 9.90
CA ILE A 159 12.04 15.40 9.96
C ILE A 159 13.27 15.07 9.14
N GLU A 160 14.26 14.47 9.77
CA GLU A 160 15.47 13.97 9.13
C GLU A 160 15.43 12.44 9.03
N THR A 161 15.93 11.92 7.90
CA THR A 161 16.09 10.46 7.71
C THR A 161 17.54 10.07 8.09
N ILE A 162 17.67 9.01 8.90
CA ILE A 162 18.94 8.53 9.44
C ILE A 162 19.22 7.10 8.96
#